data_83c6e08397bb42bdd7691b87ec3481a8
#
_entry.id   83c6e08397bb42bdd7691b87ec3481a8
#
_cell.length_a   1.000
_cell.length_b   1.000
_cell.length_c   1.000
_cell.angle_alpha   90.00
_cell.angle_beta   90.00
_cell.angle_gamma   90.00
#
_symmetry.space_group_name_H-M   'P 1'
#
loop_
_entity.id
_entity.type
_entity.pdbx_description
1 polymer ?
#
loop_
_entity_poly.entity_id
_entity_poly.type
_entity_poly.pdbx_seq_one_letter_code
_entity_poly.pdbx_strand_id
1 'polypeptide(L)'
;ETEAEPFRPVLTTNFKESVSFAAFTPDNKQVYAVTNLGRDKVALVLMDPATCEEIEQLYVNDKYDLDNIWYSDAQKKLLGVSYTGHKGTARHFFDKATGEMFGRMEKHLRGYAIGIAGSNKAEDKYIVYAGGDRTMGTYYLYDVEADTMTKLADLAPWIEEEQMAEMIPINYTSRDGLEIEGYLTLPVGKTVHNAKNLPVVVNPHGGPWARDYWGFNPEAQFLANRGYAVLQMNFRGSTGFGRKFTEIAYGKWGQTMQDDITDGVNWLIGKGIADPAKIAIYGGSYGGYATLQGIVKDPDLYACAIDYVGVSNLFSFLETIPPYWKPMLDMMYEMVGNPEKDAEMLRENSPALNAERIKTPLLVVQGANDPRVNI
;
A
#
# COMPACT_ATOMS: atom_id res chain seq x y z
N GLU A 1 -24.68 21.20 23.53
CA GLU A 1 -24.19 19.95 24.17
C GLU A 1 -23.09 20.33 25.14
N THR A 2 -23.07 19.71 26.31
CA THR A 2 -22.11 19.96 27.38
C THR A 2 -21.34 18.67 27.68
N GLU A 3 -20.13 18.77 28.28
CA GLU A 3 -19.35 17.61 28.72
C GLU A 3 -20.10 16.68 29.71
N ALA A 4 -21.21 17.15 30.28
CA ALA A 4 -22.07 16.37 31.20
C ALA A 4 -23.08 15.46 30.50
N GLU A 5 -23.26 15.62 29.18
CA GLU A 5 -24.20 14.78 28.42
C GLU A 5 -23.52 13.46 28.01
N PRO A 6 -24.24 12.31 28.16
CA PRO A 6 -23.66 11.04 27.75
C PRO A 6 -23.48 10.98 26.22
N PHE A 7 -22.38 10.35 25.78
CA PHE A 7 -22.18 10.04 24.36
C PHE A 7 -23.32 9.16 23.84
N ARG A 8 -23.81 9.51 22.65
CA ARG A 8 -24.77 8.69 21.90
C ARG A 8 -24.19 8.34 20.51
N PRO A 9 -24.39 7.12 20.01
CA PRO A 9 -24.03 6.80 18.65
C PRO A 9 -24.93 7.57 17.67
N VAL A 10 -24.33 8.26 16.69
CA VAL A 10 -25.04 8.96 15.61
C VAL A 10 -24.93 8.21 14.28
N LEU A 11 -23.86 7.42 14.11
CA LEU A 11 -23.63 6.59 12.94
C LEU A 11 -23.01 5.28 13.38
N THR A 12 -23.44 4.18 12.79
CA THR A 12 -22.80 2.86 12.89
C THR A 12 -22.50 2.36 11.49
N THR A 13 -21.25 2.01 11.23
CA THR A 13 -20.79 1.43 9.96
C THR A 13 -20.38 -0.02 10.17
N ASN A 14 -20.36 -0.79 9.11
CA ASN A 14 -19.69 -2.10 9.10
C ASN A 14 -18.19 -1.91 8.81
N PHE A 15 -17.41 -2.99 8.88
CA PHE A 15 -15.95 -2.94 8.69
C PHE A 15 -15.49 -2.57 7.27
N LYS A 16 -16.41 -2.57 6.28
CA LYS A 16 -16.13 -2.21 4.87
C LYS A 16 -16.26 -0.71 4.61
N GLU A 17 -16.83 0.01 5.56
CA GLU A 17 -17.12 1.42 5.44
C GLU A 17 -16.46 2.21 6.58
N SER A 18 -15.92 3.35 6.23
CA SER A 18 -15.23 4.24 7.17
C SER A 18 -15.71 5.67 7.03
N VAL A 19 -15.75 6.37 8.15
CA VAL A 19 -15.97 7.82 8.22
C VAL A 19 -14.93 8.40 9.15
N SER A 20 -14.13 9.33 8.65
CA SER A 20 -13.12 10.06 9.43
C SER A 20 -13.43 11.55 9.35
N PHE A 21 -13.75 12.15 10.49
CA PHE A 21 -13.93 13.60 10.59
C PHE A 21 -12.58 14.28 10.66
N ALA A 22 -12.37 15.30 9.79
CA ALA A 22 -11.08 15.92 9.61
C ALA A 22 -11.02 17.34 10.20
N ALA A 23 -12.00 18.19 9.90
CA ALA A 23 -12.07 19.57 10.41
C ALA A 23 -13.50 20.10 10.33
N PHE A 24 -13.85 21.02 11.22
CA PHE A 24 -15.08 21.78 11.09
C PHE A 24 -14.96 22.88 10.02
N THR A 25 -16.08 23.21 9.39
CA THR A 25 -16.16 24.41 8.56
C THR A 25 -15.94 25.68 9.41
N PRO A 26 -15.52 26.82 8.82
CA PRO A 26 -15.21 28.03 9.57
C PRO A 26 -16.37 28.55 10.44
N ASP A 27 -17.61 28.27 10.06
CA ASP A 27 -18.83 28.64 10.82
C ASP A 27 -19.26 27.59 11.86
N ASN A 28 -18.49 26.50 11.99
CA ASN A 28 -18.74 25.35 12.89
C ASN A 28 -20.09 24.63 12.67
N LYS A 29 -20.72 24.79 11.50
CA LYS A 29 -22.02 24.15 11.23
C LYS A 29 -21.90 22.79 10.59
N GLN A 30 -20.84 22.57 9.84
CA GLN A 30 -20.59 21.33 9.09
C GLN A 30 -19.19 20.80 9.39
N VAL A 31 -18.94 19.57 8.99
CA VAL A 31 -17.63 18.94 9.13
C VAL A 31 -17.15 18.39 7.79
N TYR A 32 -15.89 18.62 7.49
CA TYR A 32 -15.19 17.90 6.42
C TYR A 32 -14.93 16.48 6.87
N ALA A 33 -15.41 15.52 6.12
CA ALA A 33 -15.19 14.10 6.38
C ALA A 33 -14.60 13.39 5.18
N VAL A 34 -13.76 12.40 5.47
CA VAL A 34 -13.20 11.49 4.48
C VAL A 34 -13.91 10.14 4.66
N THR A 35 -14.58 9.65 3.62
CA THR A 35 -15.47 8.48 3.75
C THR A 35 -15.66 7.72 2.45
N ASN A 36 -15.86 6.38 2.58
CA ASN A 36 -16.39 5.54 1.52
C ASN A 36 -17.84 5.07 1.78
N LEU A 37 -18.55 5.72 2.68
CA LEU A 37 -19.93 5.37 3.02
C LEU A 37 -20.81 5.38 1.76
N GLY A 38 -21.43 4.22 1.43
CA GLY A 38 -22.29 4.06 0.26
C GLY A 38 -21.59 4.17 -1.10
N ARG A 39 -20.26 4.15 -1.17
CA ARG A 39 -19.49 4.30 -2.42
C ARG A 39 -18.26 3.40 -2.47
N ASP A 40 -17.66 3.32 -3.66
CA ASP A 40 -16.44 2.53 -3.90
C ASP A 40 -15.18 3.21 -3.37
N LYS A 41 -14.96 4.46 -3.78
CA LYS A 41 -13.76 5.22 -3.41
C LYS A 41 -13.97 6.08 -2.18
N VAL A 42 -12.90 6.20 -1.38
CA VAL A 42 -12.87 7.20 -0.32
C VAL A 42 -12.90 8.60 -0.93
N ALA A 43 -13.87 9.41 -0.49
CA ALA A 43 -14.12 10.75 -0.97
C ALA A 43 -14.03 11.78 0.16
N LEU A 44 -13.82 13.04 -0.19
CA LEU A 44 -14.02 14.17 0.71
C LEU A 44 -15.45 14.68 0.56
N VAL A 45 -16.14 14.79 1.69
CA VAL A 45 -17.54 15.25 1.76
C VAL A 45 -17.72 16.31 2.85
N LEU A 46 -18.79 17.08 2.74
CA LEU A 46 -19.37 17.84 3.87
C LEU A 46 -20.46 17.01 4.51
N MET A 47 -20.45 16.93 5.84
CA MET A 47 -21.45 16.24 6.62
C MET A 47 -22.05 17.14 7.71
N ASP A 48 -23.28 16.88 8.05
CA ASP A 48 -23.91 17.40 9.27
C ASP A 48 -23.34 16.66 10.50
N PRO A 49 -22.67 17.34 11.43
CA PRO A 49 -22.08 16.69 12.58
C PRO A 49 -23.10 16.08 13.58
N ALA A 50 -24.38 16.50 13.53
CA ALA A 50 -25.42 16.01 14.43
C ALA A 50 -26.09 14.73 13.93
N THR A 51 -26.18 14.54 12.60
CA THR A 51 -26.85 13.41 11.97
C THR A 51 -25.91 12.48 11.23
N CYS A 52 -24.68 12.93 10.91
CA CYS A 52 -23.74 12.30 9.99
C CYS A 52 -24.30 12.11 8.57
N GLU A 53 -25.32 12.86 8.20
CA GLU A 53 -25.81 12.89 6.82
C GLU A 53 -24.85 13.66 5.91
N GLU A 54 -24.56 13.10 4.76
CA GLU A 54 -23.78 13.77 3.72
C GLU A 54 -24.59 14.91 3.11
N ILE A 55 -23.99 16.09 3.08
CA ILE A 55 -24.59 17.30 2.48
C ILE A 55 -24.11 17.49 1.05
N GLU A 56 -22.79 17.32 0.83
CA GLU A 56 -22.16 17.55 -0.47
C GLU A 56 -20.88 16.72 -0.62
N GLN A 57 -20.66 16.13 -1.81
CA GLN A 57 -19.38 15.54 -2.18
C GLN A 57 -18.49 16.62 -2.78
N LEU A 58 -17.37 16.92 -2.12
CA LEU A 58 -16.42 17.95 -2.55
C LEU A 58 -15.37 17.41 -3.53
N TYR A 59 -14.91 16.16 -3.31
CA TYR A 59 -13.91 15.55 -4.18
C TYR A 59 -13.94 14.03 -4.08
N VAL A 60 -13.78 13.37 -5.20
CA VAL A 60 -13.50 11.93 -5.33
C VAL A 60 -12.54 11.73 -6.50
N ASN A 61 -11.64 10.75 -6.36
CA ASN A 61 -10.80 10.31 -7.46
C ASN A 61 -11.38 9.04 -8.09
N ASP A 62 -11.37 8.94 -9.42
CA ASP A 62 -11.99 7.81 -10.12
C ASP A 62 -11.24 6.49 -9.92
N LYS A 63 -9.95 6.53 -9.60
CA LYS A 63 -9.08 5.36 -9.53
C LYS A 63 -8.62 5.02 -8.12
N TYR A 64 -8.30 6.00 -7.30
CA TYR A 64 -7.67 5.84 -6.00
C TYR A 64 -8.50 6.39 -4.86
N ASP A 65 -8.34 5.82 -3.68
CA ASP A 65 -8.88 6.34 -2.45
C ASP A 65 -8.15 7.63 -2.05
N LEU A 66 -8.86 8.58 -1.44
CA LEU A 66 -8.23 9.71 -0.77
C LEU A 66 -7.48 9.25 0.47
N ASP A 67 -6.25 9.77 0.64
CA ASP A 67 -5.43 9.52 1.84
C ASP A 67 -5.66 10.60 2.90
N ASN A 68 -5.61 11.88 2.50
CA ASN A 68 -5.64 13.01 3.43
C ASN A 68 -6.30 14.24 2.85
N ILE A 69 -6.77 15.10 3.76
CA ILE A 69 -7.08 16.49 3.45
C ILE A 69 -5.97 17.42 3.96
N TRP A 70 -5.84 18.56 3.34
CA TRP A 70 -5.00 19.64 3.81
C TRP A 70 -5.87 20.81 4.23
N TYR A 71 -5.94 21.05 5.54
CA TYR A 71 -6.69 22.14 6.16
C TYR A 71 -5.73 23.09 6.85
N SER A 72 -5.90 24.40 6.64
CA SER A 72 -5.13 25.44 7.33
C SER A 72 -5.89 25.90 8.57
N ASP A 73 -5.27 25.67 9.74
CA ASP A 73 -5.80 26.18 10.99
C ASP A 73 -5.64 27.69 11.13
N ALA A 74 -4.59 28.27 10.54
CA ALA A 74 -4.35 29.69 10.56
C ALA A 74 -5.37 30.44 9.69
N GLN A 75 -5.69 29.91 8.51
CA GLN A 75 -6.62 30.54 7.58
C GLN A 75 -8.07 30.05 7.76
N LYS A 76 -8.29 29.01 8.59
CA LYS A 76 -9.57 28.33 8.74
C LYS A 76 -10.15 27.89 7.38
N LYS A 77 -9.33 27.24 6.56
CA LYS A 77 -9.66 26.97 5.16
C LYS A 77 -9.19 25.59 4.72
N LEU A 78 -10.03 24.90 3.96
CA LEU A 78 -9.64 23.71 3.21
C LEU A 78 -8.76 24.12 2.02
N LEU A 79 -7.53 23.60 1.99
CA LEU A 79 -6.53 23.96 0.98
C LEU A 79 -6.48 22.95 -0.17
N GLY A 80 -6.64 21.66 0.15
CA GLY A 80 -6.55 20.61 -0.85
C GLY A 80 -6.75 19.22 -0.28
N VAL A 81 -6.55 18.22 -1.13
CA VAL A 81 -6.57 16.80 -0.80
C VAL A 81 -5.38 16.10 -1.43
N SER A 82 -5.01 14.94 -0.90
CA SER A 82 -4.00 14.07 -1.47
C SER A 82 -4.47 12.62 -1.57
N TYR A 83 -3.92 11.91 -2.54
CA TYR A 83 -4.10 10.48 -2.73
C TYR A 83 -2.80 9.85 -3.26
N THR A 84 -2.62 8.56 -3.01
CA THR A 84 -1.48 7.81 -3.52
C THR A 84 -1.79 7.28 -4.92
N GLY A 85 -1.16 7.89 -5.91
CA GLY A 85 -1.20 7.42 -7.30
C GLY A 85 -0.13 6.36 -7.58
N HIS A 86 -0.06 5.95 -8.84
CA HIS A 86 0.90 4.93 -9.28
C HIS A 86 2.38 5.36 -9.13
N LYS A 87 2.67 6.67 -9.18
CA LYS A 87 4.03 7.21 -8.99
C LYS A 87 4.06 8.24 -7.86
N GLY A 88 3.73 7.79 -6.66
CA GLY A 88 3.78 8.61 -5.45
C GLY A 88 2.51 9.43 -5.21
N THR A 89 2.62 10.42 -4.31
CA THR A 89 1.49 11.23 -3.85
C THR A 89 1.08 12.26 -4.90
N ALA A 90 -0.17 12.21 -5.31
CA ALA A 90 -0.83 13.22 -6.13
C ALA A 90 -1.72 14.13 -5.25
N ARG A 91 -1.97 15.36 -5.72
CA ARG A 91 -2.70 16.37 -4.96
C ARG A 91 -3.71 17.09 -5.84
N HIS A 92 -4.81 17.50 -5.23
CA HIS A 92 -5.75 18.43 -5.81
C HIS A 92 -5.89 19.62 -4.87
N PHE A 93 -5.67 20.84 -5.36
CA PHE A 93 -5.73 22.07 -4.58
C PHE A 93 -7.04 22.80 -4.84
N PHE A 94 -7.78 23.07 -3.77
CA PHE A 94 -8.95 23.96 -3.79
C PHE A 94 -8.49 25.43 -3.70
N ASP A 95 -7.35 25.66 -3.01
CA ASP A 95 -6.75 26.98 -2.88
C ASP A 95 -5.63 27.19 -3.92
N LYS A 96 -5.82 28.20 -4.77
CA LYS A 96 -4.90 28.53 -5.85
C LYS A 96 -3.51 28.91 -5.33
N ALA A 97 -3.45 29.74 -4.27
CA ALA A 97 -2.17 30.21 -3.70
C ALA A 97 -1.34 29.04 -3.15
N THR A 98 -2.01 28.07 -2.52
CA THR A 98 -1.39 26.84 -2.04
C THR A 98 -0.84 26.00 -3.21
N GLY A 99 -1.59 25.87 -4.29
CA GLY A 99 -1.11 25.18 -5.49
C GLY A 99 0.11 25.86 -6.13
N GLU A 100 0.10 27.19 -6.20
CA GLU A 100 1.24 27.98 -6.68
C GLU A 100 2.47 27.83 -5.79
N MET A 101 2.28 27.82 -4.46
CA MET A 101 3.36 27.58 -3.48
C MET A 101 3.98 26.18 -3.68
N PHE A 102 3.16 25.14 -3.83
CA PHE A 102 3.65 23.81 -4.15
C PHE A 102 4.45 23.76 -5.45
N GLY A 103 3.94 24.42 -6.49
CA GLY A 103 4.65 24.53 -7.76
C GLY A 103 6.02 25.22 -7.65
N ARG A 104 6.21 26.17 -6.71
CA ARG A 104 7.52 26.75 -6.41
C ARG A 104 8.43 25.75 -5.70
N MET A 105 7.91 25.04 -4.68
CA MET A 105 8.68 23.98 -3.99
C MET A 105 9.17 22.90 -4.96
N GLU A 106 8.32 22.43 -5.88
CA GLU A 106 8.65 21.46 -6.93
C GLU A 106 9.74 21.98 -7.89
N LYS A 107 9.79 23.27 -8.15
CA LYS A 107 10.87 23.88 -8.97
C LYS A 107 12.21 23.86 -8.26
N HIS A 108 12.23 24.08 -6.93
CA HIS A 108 13.45 23.96 -6.12
C HIS A 108 13.95 22.51 -6.03
N LEU A 109 13.03 21.54 -6.00
CA LEU A 109 13.32 20.12 -5.72
C LEU A 109 12.96 19.23 -6.93
N ARG A 110 13.39 19.65 -8.13
CA ARG A 110 13.08 18.93 -9.37
C ARG A 110 13.57 17.48 -9.34
N GLY A 111 12.68 16.57 -9.72
CA GLY A 111 12.97 15.15 -9.80
C GLY A 111 12.64 14.37 -8.53
N TYR A 112 12.30 15.06 -7.44
CA TYR A 112 11.89 14.44 -6.19
C TYR A 112 10.38 14.55 -5.96
N ALA A 113 9.83 13.55 -5.33
CA ALA A 113 8.51 13.65 -4.72
C ALA A 113 8.63 14.48 -3.43
N ILE A 114 7.75 15.47 -3.26
CA ILE A 114 7.77 16.33 -2.08
C ILE A 114 6.58 16.07 -1.18
N GLY A 115 6.79 16.25 0.13
CA GLY A 115 5.77 16.20 1.17
C GLY A 115 5.98 17.29 2.21
N ILE A 116 4.90 17.77 2.80
CA ILE A 116 4.97 18.68 3.95
C ILE A 116 5.03 17.83 5.22
N ALA A 117 6.11 17.98 5.98
CA ALA A 117 6.31 17.34 7.27
C ALA A 117 5.82 18.20 8.44
N GLY A 118 5.69 19.50 8.24
CA GLY A 118 5.16 20.43 9.24
C GLY A 118 5.26 21.87 8.79
N SER A 119 4.65 22.77 9.57
CA SER A 119 4.71 24.22 9.37
C SER A 119 4.79 24.94 10.73
N ASN A 120 5.19 26.21 10.70
CA ASN A 120 4.99 27.08 11.84
C ASN A 120 3.53 27.57 11.94
N LYS A 121 3.16 28.23 13.03
CA LYS A 121 1.78 28.70 13.26
C LYS A 121 1.28 29.72 12.23
N ALA A 122 2.19 30.49 11.64
CA ALA A 122 1.85 31.47 10.61
C ALA A 122 1.69 30.85 9.21
N GLU A 123 2.11 29.59 9.05
CA GLU A 123 2.12 28.86 7.77
C GLU A 123 2.91 29.61 6.67
N ASP A 124 3.95 30.35 7.07
CA ASP A 124 4.91 31.02 6.20
C ASP A 124 6.26 30.28 6.10
N LYS A 125 6.47 29.26 6.93
CA LYS A 125 7.63 28.37 6.89
C LYS A 125 7.21 26.92 7.01
N TYR A 126 7.75 26.08 6.11
CA TYR A 126 7.42 24.67 6.02
C TYR A 126 8.65 23.78 6.13
N ILE A 127 8.53 22.70 6.85
CA ILE A 127 9.47 21.58 6.74
C ILE A 127 9.00 20.72 5.57
N VAL A 128 9.83 20.65 4.54
CA VAL A 128 9.57 19.90 3.30
C VAL A 128 10.45 18.67 3.28
N TYR A 129 9.83 17.53 3.10
CA TYR A 129 10.51 16.28 2.75
C TYR A 129 10.60 16.19 1.23
N ALA A 130 11.77 15.84 0.72
CA ALA A 130 12.01 15.49 -0.68
C ALA A 130 12.64 14.12 -0.78
N GLY A 131 12.02 13.20 -1.51
CA GLY A 131 12.48 11.83 -1.66
C GLY A 131 12.13 11.24 -3.02
N GLY A 132 12.50 10.00 -3.23
CA GLY A 132 12.24 9.30 -4.48
C GLY A 132 12.49 7.80 -4.35
N ASP A 133 12.61 7.13 -5.46
CA ASP A 133 12.88 5.70 -5.53
C ASP A 133 14.36 5.33 -5.29
N ARG A 134 15.28 6.30 -5.44
CA ARG A 134 16.73 6.09 -5.30
C ARG A 134 17.35 6.76 -4.08
N THR A 135 16.55 7.49 -3.28
CA THR A 135 17.01 8.15 -2.06
C THR A 135 16.00 8.00 -0.94
N MET A 136 16.47 7.81 0.28
CA MET A 136 15.62 7.84 1.47
C MET A 136 15.07 9.23 1.78
N GLY A 137 15.65 10.27 1.16
CA GLY A 137 15.16 11.63 1.18
C GLY A 137 15.92 12.58 2.10
N THR A 138 15.56 13.83 1.96
CA THR A 138 16.19 14.99 2.60
C THR A 138 15.09 15.90 3.13
N TYR A 139 15.30 16.46 4.31
CA TYR A 139 14.47 17.53 4.87
C TYR A 139 15.01 18.90 4.53
N TYR A 140 14.11 19.81 4.20
CA TYR A 140 14.39 21.21 3.89
C TYR A 140 13.48 22.13 4.71
N LEU A 141 13.97 23.33 4.99
CA LEU A 141 13.14 24.46 5.42
C LEU A 141 12.81 25.31 4.19
N TYR A 142 11.53 25.48 3.91
CA TYR A 142 11.04 26.39 2.89
C TYR A 142 10.47 27.65 3.53
N ASP A 143 10.98 28.81 3.12
CA ASP A 143 10.47 30.14 3.47
C ASP A 143 9.59 30.64 2.33
N VAL A 144 8.31 30.87 2.61
CA VAL A 144 7.31 31.21 1.58
C VAL A 144 7.51 32.62 1.01
N GLU A 145 7.88 33.58 1.89
CA GLU A 145 8.06 34.98 1.50
C GLU A 145 9.34 35.18 0.69
N ALA A 146 10.44 34.60 1.16
CA ALA A 146 11.74 34.69 0.48
C ALA A 146 11.83 33.74 -0.73
N ASP A 147 10.91 32.80 -0.90
CA ASP A 147 10.97 31.70 -1.86
C ASP A 147 12.33 30.95 -1.84
N THR A 148 12.80 30.61 -0.65
CA THR A 148 14.09 29.94 -0.45
C THR A 148 13.93 28.57 0.18
N MET A 149 14.76 27.62 -0.29
CA MET A 149 14.80 26.25 0.16
C MET A 149 16.17 25.96 0.81
N THR A 150 16.19 25.77 2.12
CA THR A 150 17.42 25.52 2.89
C THR A 150 17.46 24.06 3.33
N LYS A 151 18.50 23.32 2.93
CA LYS A 151 18.69 21.93 3.34
C LYS A 151 18.94 21.86 4.86
N LEU A 152 18.22 20.93 5.51
CA LEU A 152 18.37 20.66 6.94
C LEU A 152 19.15 19.38 7.20
N ALA A 153 18.68 18.25 6.68
CA ALA A 153 19.30 16.95 6.92
C ALA A 153 18.95 15.92 5.85
N ASP A 154 19.91 15.07 5.51
CA ASP A 154 19.66 13.84 4.77
C ASP A 154 19.27 12.71 5.74
N LEU A 155 18.31 11.87 5.34
CA LEU A 155 17.95 10.69 6.14
C LEU A 155 19.00 9.58 6.07
N ALA A 156 19.69 9.46 4.96
CA ALA A 156 20.71 8.43 4.74
C ALA A 156 21.87 8.97 3.88
N PRO A 157 22.75 9.84 4.46
CA PRO A 157 23.83 10.48 3.71
C PRO A 157 24.90 9.51 3.16
N TRP A 158 24.88 8.25 3.60
CA TRP A 158 25.76 7.18 3.09
C TRP A 158 25.22 6.45 1.87
N ILE A 159 23.99 6.75 1.42
CA ILE A 159 23.41 6.19 0.20
C ILE A 159 23.67 7.15 -0.94
N GLU A 160 24.38 6.66 -1.95
CA GLU A 160 24.67 7.40 -3.18
C GLU A 160 23.56 7.10 -4.19
N GLU A 161 22.78 8.11 -4.56
CA GLU A 161 21.60 7.99 -5.42
C GLU A 161 21.93 7.40 -6.79
N GLU A 162 23.11 7.68 -7.32
CA GLU A 162 23.59 7.18 -8.62
C GLU A 162 23.85 5.67 -8.62
N GLN A 163 24.04 5.07 -7.44
CA GLN A 163 24.22 3.63 -7.28
C GLN A 163 22.91 2.88 -7.03
N MET A 164 21.80 3.61 -6.91
CA MET A 164 20.48 3.03 -6.64
C MET A 164 19.71 2.79 -7.93
N ALA A 165 18.87 1.76 -7.89
CA ALA A 165 18.03 1.35 -9.00
C ALA A 165 16.76 2.20 -9.10
N GLU A 166 16.27 2.44 -10.32
CA GLU A 166 14.97 3.06 -10.56
C GLU A 166 13.84 2.06 -10.26
N MET A 167 12.79 2.50 -9.57
CA MET A 167 11.55 1.76 -9.38
C MET A 167 10.54 2.19 -10.44
N ILE A 168 10.27 1.31 -11.39
CA ILE A 168 9.45 1.57 -12.56
C ILE A 168 8.01 1.14 -12.27
N PRO A 169 7.02 2.06 -12.29
CA PRO A 169 5.61 1.68 -12.24
C PRO A 169 5.23 0.83 -13.45
N ILE A 170 4.54 -0.28 -13.22
CA ILE A 170 4.09 -1.21 -14.26
C ILE A 170 2.61 -1.57 -14.07
N ASN A 171 1.98 -1.97 -15.17
CA ASN A 171 0.65 -2.60 -15.16
C ASN A 171 0.71 -3.91 -15.94
N TYR A 172 -0.04 -4.88 -15.48
CA TYR A 172 -0.32 -6.10 -16.24
C TYR A 172 -1.76 -6.55 -16.00
N THR A 173 -2.28 -7.35 -16.91
CA THR A 173 -3.62 -7.87 -16.83
C THR A 173 -3.57 -9.30 -16.28
N SER A 174 -4.29 -9.56 -15.20
CA SER A 174 -4.49 -10.92 -14.67
C SER A 174 -5.32 -11.76 -15.64
N ARG A 175 -5.25 -13.09 -15.53
CA ARG A 175 -5.91 -14.05 -16.43
C ARG A 175 -7.43 -13.89 -16.54
N ASP A 176 -8.06 -13.29 -15.57
CA ASP A 176 -9.50 -12.99 -15.54
C ASP A 176 -9.83 -11.55 -16.00
N GLY A 177 -8.84 -10.81 -16.50
CA GLY A 177 -9.01 -9.48 -17.07
C GLY A 177 -8.84 -8.32 -16.08
N LEU A 178 -8.53 -8.60 -14.80
CA LEU A 178 -8.29 -7.56 -13.81
C LEU A 178 -6.93 -6.87 -14.05
N GLU A 179 -6.93 -5.54 -14.13
CA GLU A 179 -5.69 -4.76 -14.21
C GLU A 179 -5.02 -4.67 -12.83
N ILE A 180 -3.76 -5.07 -12.79
CA ILE A 180 -2.93 -5.06 -11.58
C ILE A 180 -1.81 -4.03 -11.75
N GLU A 181 -1.73 -3.09 -10.81
CA GLU A 181 -0.60 -2.17 -10.68
C GLU A 181 0.54 -2.80 -9.87
N GLY A 182 1.76 -2.47 -10.25
CA GLY A 182 2.93 -2.93 -9.51
C GLY A 182 4.15 -2.08 -9.80
N TYR A 183 5.29 -2.55 -9.33
CA TYR A 183 6.58 -1.89 -9.48
C TYR A 183 7.63 -2.91 -9.89
N LEU A 184 8.46 -2.51 -10.83
CA LEU A 184 9.61 -3.28 -11.29
C LEU A 184 10.88 -2.50 -10.98
N THR A 185 11.70 -3.01 -10.06
CA THR A 185 13.02 -2.45 -9.77
C THR A 185 14.05 -3.29 -10.51
N LEU A 186 14.74 -2.67 -11.47
CA LEU A 186 15.74 -3.34 -12.31
C LEU A 186 17.16 -3.03 -11.79
N PRO A 187 18.13 -3.92 -12.00
CA PRO A 187 19.52 -3.64 -11.69
C PRO A 187 20.00 -2.33 -12.32
N VAL A 188 20.88 -1.61 -11.63
CA VAL A 188 21.43 -0.32 -12.09
C VAL A 188 21.95 -0.43 -13.52
N GLY A 189 21.57 0.53 -14.38
CA GLY A 189 21.91 0.55 -15.81
C GLY A 189 21.01 -0.33 -16.69
N LYS A 190 20.03 -1.02 -16.10
CA LYS A 190 18.98 -1.74 -16.84
C LYS A 190 17.72 -0.90 -16.96
N THR A 191 17.02 -1.09 -18.08
CA THR A 191 15.71 -0.50 -18.37
C THR A 191 14.79 -1.60 -18.91
N VAL A 192 13.50 -1.36 -19.00
CA VAL A 192 12.54 -2.32 -19.59
C VAL A 192 12.88 -2.69 -21.06
N HIS A 193 13.66 -1.87 -21.75
CA HIS A 193 14.05 -2.10 -23.15
C HIS A 193 15.31 -2.95 -23.31
N ASN A 194 16.22 -2.94 -22.31
CA ASN A 194 17.49 -3.66 -22.37
C ASN A 194 17.63 -4.79 -21.35
N ALA A 195 16.68 -4.92 -20.41
CA ALA A 195 16.62 -6.02 -19.47
C ALA A 195 16.21 -7.31 -20.20
N LYS A 196 17.06 -8.34 -20.13
CA LYS A 196 16.81 -9.65 -20.77
C LYS A 196 17.34 -10.77 -19.89
N ASN A 197 16.52 -11.81 -19.70
CA ASN A 197 16.89 -13.05 -18.99
C ASN A 197 17.55 -12.79 -17.63
N LEU A 198 16.99 -11.86 -16.85
CA LEU A 198 17.48 -11.53 -15.52
C LEU A 198 16.98 -12.56 -14.48
N PRO A 199 17.76 -12.81 -13.42
CA PRO A 199 17.23 -13.44 -12.24
C PRO A 199 16.22 -12.47 -11.59
N VAL A 200 15.09 -13.01 -11.12
CA VAL A 200 13.97 -12.22 -10.57
C VAL A 200 13.65 -12.66 -9.16
N VAL A 201 13.37 -11.69 -8.30
CA VAL A 201 12.71 -11.91 -7.01
C VAL A 201 11.29 -11.33 -7.09
N VAL A 202 10.30 -12.18 -6.90
CA VAL A 202 8.90 -11.80 -6.76
C VAL A 202 8.65 -11.53 -5.29
N ASN A 203 8.20 -10.31 -4.97
CA ASN A 203 8.09 -9.86 -3.58
C ASN A 203 6.66 -9.36 -3.30
N PRO A 204 5.70 -10.28 -3.03
CA PRO A 204 4.36 -9.91 -2.61
C PRO A 204 4.38 -9.27 -1.23
N HIS A 205 3.63 -8.17 -1.06
CA HIS A 205 3.54 -7.46 0.20
C HIS A 205 2.72 -8.23 1.25
N GLY A 206 2.97 -7.90 2.51
CA GLY A 206 2.18 -8.39 3.65
C GLY A 206 0.81 -7.71 3.74
N GLY A 207 0.04 -8.09 4.73
CA GLY A 207 -1.31 -7.56 4.97
C GLY A 207 -2.34 -8.69 5.01
N PRO A 208 -3.10 -9.01 3.93
CA PRO A 208 -3.04 -8.51 2.54
C PRO A 208 -3.64 -7.11 2.33
N TRP A 209 -4.39 -6.61 3.30
CA TRP A 209 -5.05 -5.29 3.28
C TRP A 209 -4.03 -4.16 3.55
N ALA A 210 -3.06 -4.08 2.67
CA ALA A 210 -1.98 -3.10 2.58
C ALA A 210 -1.70 -2.83 1.10
N ARG A 211 -0.61 -2.16 0.77
CA ARG A 211 -0.15 -2.01 -0.62
C ARG A 211 1.33 -1.70 -0.67
N ASP A 212 1.93 -1.95 -1.84
CA ASP A 212 3.22 -1.37 -2.21
C ASP A 212 3.06 0.06 -2.72
N TYR A 213 4.10 0.85 -2.52
CA TYR A 213 4.19 2.25 -2.91
C TYR A 213 5.42 2.48 -3.77
N TRP A 214 5.31 3.42 -4.71
CA TRP A 214 6.48 3.93 -5.39
C TRP A 214 7.34 4.74 -4.42
N GLY A 215 8.63 4.47 -4.39
CA GLY A 215 9.59 5.17 -3.55
C GLY A 215 10.79 4.30 -3.19
N PHE A 216 11.63 4.78 -2.29
CA PHE A 216 12.80 4.03 -1.83
C PHE A 216 12.38 2.79 -1.03
N ASN A 217 12.62 1.63 -1.60
CA ASN A 217 12.43 0.36 -0.92
C ASN A 217 13.80 -0.29 -0.67
N PRO A 218 14.25 -0.41 0.60
CA PRO A 218 15.59 -0.91 0.91
C PRO A 218 15.82 -2.36 0.49
N GLU A 219 14.78 -3.22 0.55
CA GLU A 219 14.90 -4.63 0.12
C GLU A 219 15.04 -4.72 -1.40
N ALA A 220 14.17 -4.00 -2.14
CA ALA A 220 14.26 -3.94 -3.60
C ALA A 220 15.61 -3.36 -4.05
N GLN A 221 16.11 -2.31 -3.41
CA GLN A 221 17.42 -1.72 -3.69
C GLN A 221 18.57 -2.69 -3.40
N PHE A 222 18.50 -3.39 -2.26
CA PHE A 222 19.49 -4.41 -1.89
C PHE A 222 19.60 -5.52 -2.94
N LEU A 223 18.47 -6.02 -3.40
CA LEU A 223 18.39 -7.08 -4.41
C LEU A 223 18.82 -6.57 -5.79
N ALA A 224 18.34 -5.41 -6.21
CA ALA A 224 18.67 -4.83 -7.51
C ALA A 224 20.17 -4.49 -7.65
N ASN A 225 20.80 -4.00 -6.58
CA ASN A 225 22.25 -3.77 -6.52
C ASN A 225 23.07 -5.06 -6.70
N ARG A 226 22.45 -6.23 -6.44
CA ARG A 226 23.06 -7.57 -6.60
C ARG A 226 22.69 -8.26 -7.92
N GLY A 227 22.06 -7.53 -8.83
CA GLY A 227 21.77 -8.00 -10.18
C GLY A 227 20.41 -8.68 -10.35
N TYR A 228 19.53 -8.68 -9.33
CA TYR A 228 18.19 -9.20 -9.44
C TYR A 228 17.21 -8.12 -9.91
N ALA A 229 16.28 -8.49 -10.78
CA ALA A 229 15.07 -7.69 -10.96
C ALA A 229 14.10 -8.02 -9.83
N VAL A 230 13.39 -7.02 -9.29
CA VAL A 230 12.42 -7.20 -8.22
C VAL A 230 11.05 -6.81 -8.72
N LEU A 231 10.09 -7.73 -8.63
CA LEU A 231 8.69 -7.50 -8.97
C LEU A 231 7.86 -7.37 -7.69
N GLN A 232 7.28 -6.22 -7.48
CA GLN A 232 6.27 -5.94 -6.45
C GLN A 232 4.93 -5.67 -7.12
N MET A 233 3.82 -6.13 -6.54
CA MET A 233 2.51 -5.95 -7.15
C MET A 233 1.43 -5.70 -6.11
N ASN A 234 0.49 -4.84 -6.45
CA ASN A 234 -0.73 -4.61 -5.70
C ASN A 234 -1.83 -5.57 -6.22
N PHE A 235 -1.73 -6.82 -5.81
CA PHE A 235 -2.73 -7.86 -6.15
C PHE A 235 -4.10 -7.49 -5.58
N ARG A 236 -5.19 -8.09 -6.11
CA ARG A 236 -6.55 -7.86 -5.57
C ARG A 236 -6.59 -8.03 -4.06
N GLY A 237 -7.32 -7.16 -3.37
CA GLY A 237 -7.30 -7.06 -1.91
C GLY A 237 -6.37 -5.98 -1.37
N SER A 238 -5.43 -5.45 -2.18
CA SER A 238 -4.61 -4.31 -1.79
C SER A 238 -5.47 -3.06 -1.57
N THR A 239 -5.07 -2.23 -0.60
CA THR A 239 -5.81 -1.00 -0.22
C THR A 239 -5.47 0.18 -1.10
N GLY A 240 -6.32 1.22 -1.07
CA GLY A 240 -6.10 2.46 -1.82
C GLY A 240 -6.65 2.45 -3.25
N PHE A 241 -7.26 1.34 -3.67
CA PHE A 241 -7.87 1.15 -5.00
C PHE A 241 -9.41 1.09 -4.96
N GLY A 242 -9.99 1.47 -3.82
CA GLY A 242 -11.42 1.40 -3.57
C GLY A 242 -11.88 0.08 -2.97
N ARG A 243 -13.08 0.15 -2.41
CA ARG A 243 -13.73 -0.95 -1.70
C ARG A 243 -13.92 -2.18 -2.58
N LYS A 244 -14.34 -2.00 -3.85
CA LYS A 244 -14.56 -3.11 -4.78
C LYS A 244 -13.30 -3.93 -5.02
N PHE A 245 -12.14 -3.26 -5.17
CA PHE A 245 -10.86 -3.94 -5.36
C PHE A 245 -10.43 -4.74 -4.13
N THR A 246 -10.78 -4.26 -2.94
CA THR A 246 -10.54 -4.97 -1.69
C THR A 246 -11.50 -6.14 -1.51
N GLU A 247 -12.80 -5.95 -1.76
CA GLU A 247 -13.83 -6.96 -1.50
C GLU A 247 -13.79 -8.16 -2.47
N ILE A 248 -13.33 -7.99 -3.72
CA ILE A 248 -13.19 -9.13 -4.66
C ILE A 248 -12.16 -10.17 -4.19
N ALA A 249 -11.34 -9.83 -3.19
CA ALA A 249 -10.36 -10.73 -2.57
C ALA A 249 -10.91 -11.51 -1.37
N TYR A 250 -12.12 -11.21 -0.90
CA TYR A 250 -12.68 -11.86 0.27
C TYR A 250 -12.96 -13.34 -0.02
N GLY A 251 -12.47 -14.22 0.87
CA GLY A 251 -12.51 -15.67 0.69
C GLY A 251 -11.69 -16.17 -0.52
N LYS A 252 -10.68 -15.41 -0.97
CA LYS A 252 -9.86 -15.73 -2.15
C LYS A 252 -8.38 -15.93 -1.86
N TRP A 253 -8.02 -16.07 -0.59
CA TRP A 253 -6.66 -16.43 -0.21
C TRP A 253 -6.22 -17.73 -0.91
N GLY A 254 -5.03 -17.69 -1.54
CA GLY A 254 -4.48 -18.82 -2.31
C GLY A 254 -5.13 -19.08 -3.68
N GLN A 255 -6.22 -18.42 -3.99
CA GLN A 255 -6.98 -18.56 -5.23
C GLN A 255 -6.64 -17.43 -6.23
N THR A 256 -7.60 -16.57 -6.58
CA THR A 256 -7.39 -15.48 -7.54
C THR A 256 -6.38 -14.43 -7.07
N MET A 257 -6.21 -14.25 -5.76
CA MET A 257 -5.14 -13.41 -5.21
C MET A 257 -3.75 -13.97 -5.56
N GLN A 258 -3.58 -15.30 -5.50
CA GLN A 258 -2.35 -15.97 -5.92
C GLN A 258 -2.17 -15.95 -7.43
N ASP A 259 -3.28 -16.05 -8.19
CA ASP A 259 -3.26 -15.93 -9.64
C ASP A 259 -2.72 -14.59 -10.11
N ASP A 260 -3.07 -13.49 -9.45
CA ASP A 260 -2.52 -12.16 -9.76
C ASP A 260 -0.99 -12.14 -9.65
N ILE A 261 -0.43 -12.78 -8.61
CA ILE A 261 1.02 -12.87 -8.40
C ILE A 261 1.67 -13.71 -9.51
N THR A 262 1.12 -14.91 -9.78
CA THR A 262 1.61 -15.80 -10.84
C THR A 262 1.54 -15.15 -12.23
N ASP A 263 0.49 -14.38 -12.50
CA ASP A 263 0.32 -13.68 -13.78
C ASP A 263 1.32 -12.54 -13.97
N GLY A 264 1.73 -11.87 -12.87
CA GLY A 264 2.83 -10.92 -12.88
C GLY A 264 4.16 -11.57 -13.25
N VAL A 265 4.43 -12.77 -12.73
CA VAL A 265 5.61 -13.57 -13.11
C VAL A 265 5.57 -13.93 -14.60
N ASN A 266 4.44 -14.43 -15.07
CA ASN A 266 4.25 -14.81 -16.47
C ASN A 266 4.37 -13.60 -17.41
N TRP A 267 3.91 -12.43 -16.97
CA TRP A 267 4.09 -11.18 -17.71
C TRP A 267 5.57 -10.83 -17.87
N LEU A 268 6.42 -10.96 -16.83
CA LEU A 268 7.87 -10.74 -16.93
C LEU A 268 8.56 -11.74 -17.87
N ILE A 269 8.15 -13.02 -17.81
CA ILE A 269 8.65 -14.07 -18.71
C ILE A 269 8.26 -13.73 -20.15
N GLY A 270 6.99 -13.38 -20.40
CA GLY A 270 6.49 -13.02 -21.73
C GLY A 270 7.14 -11.78 -22.32
N LYS A 271 7.60 -10.83 -21.47
CA LYS A 271 8.42 -9.68 -21.89
C LYS A 271 9.89 -10.03 -22.16
N GLY A 272 10.33 -11.25 -21.83
CA GLY A 272 11.72 -11.68 -21.95
C GLY A 272 12.65 -11.02 -20.92
N ILE A 273 12.10 -10.36 -19.90
CA ILE A 273 12.86 -9.72 -18.83
C ILE A 273 13.38 -10.78 -17.85
N ALA A 274 12.50 -11.71 -17.43
CA ALA A 274 12.86 -12.79 -16.52
C ALA A 274 13.46 -14.00 -17.24
N ASP A 275 14.50 -14.60 -16.64
CA ASP A 275 14.92 -15.95 -16.94
C ASP A 275 13.99 -16.94 -16.22
N PRO A 276 13.19 -17.75 -16.92
CA PRO A 276 12.23 -18.66 -16.29
C PRO A 276 12.87 -19.66 -15.32
N ALA A 277 14.17 -19.95 -15.49
CA ALA A 277 14.90 -20.84 -14.60
C ALA A 277 15.47 -20.19 -13.33
N LYS A 278 15.32 -18.85 -13.20
CA LYS A 278 15.94 -18.07 -12.13
C LYS A 278 14.95 -17.11 -11.45
N ILE A 279 13.79 -17.60 -11.09
CA ILE A 279 12.76 -16.84 -10.41
C ILE A 279 12.65 -17.31 -8.98
N ALA A 280 12.88 -16.41 -8.03
CA ALA A 280 12.63 -16.62 -6.62
C ALA A 280 11.34 -15.92 -6.20
N ILE A 281 10.68 -16.45 -5.17
CA ILE A 281 9.61 -15.74 -4.47
C ILE A 281 9.99 -15.55 -3.00
N TYR A 282 9.77 -14.33 -2.49
CA TYR A 282 10.10 -13.93 -1.13
C TYR A 282 9.07 -12.96 -0.59
N GLY A 283 8.54 -13.20 0.58
CA GLY A 283 7.61 -12.27 1.21
C GLY A 283 7.47 -12.49 2.70
N GLY A 284 6.96 -11.47 3.39
CA GLY A 284 6.71 -11.49 4.82
C GLY A 284 5.23 -11.51 5.18
N SER A 285 4.86 -12.18 6.28
CA SER A 285 3.48 -12.24 6.79
C SER A 285 2.52 -12.82 5.73
N TYR A 286 1.52 -12.07 5.27
CA TYR A 286 0.71 -12.53 4.12
C TYR A 286 1.57 -12.79 2.88
N GLY A 287 2.61 -11.98 2.62
CA GLY A 287 3.56 -12.24 1.54
C GLY A 287 4.33 -13.57 1.71
N GLY A 288 4.58 -13.97 2.96
CA GLY A 288 5.11 -15.29 3.31
C GLY A 288 4.11 -16.40 3.00
N TYR A 289 2.84 -16.22 3.36
CA TYR A 289 1.76 -17.11 2.94
C TYR A 289 1.68 -17.23 1.41
N ALA A 290 1.71 -16.10 0.69
CA ALA A 290 1.70 -16.09 -0.77
C ALA A 290 2.94 -16.79 -1.37
N THR A 291 4.08 -16.69 -0.71
CA THR A 291 5.29 -17.45 -1.05
C THR A 291 5.07 -18.95 -0.92
N LEU A 292 4.59 -19.40 0.23
CA LEU A 292 4.31 -20.83 0.50
C LEU A 292 3.24 -21.36 -0.44
N GLN A 293 2.14 -20.64 -0.61
CA GLN A 293 1.04 -21.05 -1.49
C GLN A 293 1.45 -21.01 -2.96
N GLY A 294 2.33 -20.10 -3.35
CA GLY A 294 2.88 -20.03 -4.70
C GLY A 294 3.64 -21.31 -5.08
N ILE A 295 4.49 -21.83 -4.20
CA ILE A 295 5.25 -23.07 -4.45
C ILE A 295 4.43 -24.35 -4.28
N VAL A 296 3.27 -24.28 -3.61
CA VAL A 296 2.30 -25.38 -3.56
C VAL A 296 1.48 -25.41 -4.85
N LYS A 297 1.01 -24.23 -5.31
CA LYS A 297 0.11 -24.12 -6.48
C LYS A 297 0.86 -24.29 -7.79
N ASP A 298 2.04 -23.67 -7.91
CA ASP A 298 2.89 -23.66 -9.11
C ASP A 298 4.30 -24.20 -8.78
N PRO A 299 4.44 -25.50 -8.46
CA PRO A 299 5.67 -26.09 -7.88
C PRO A 299 6.88 -26.10 -8.82
N ASP A 300 6.67 -25.84 -10.11
CA ASP A 300 7.75 -25.81 -11.11
C ASP A 300 8.06 -24.37 -11.59
N LEU A 301 7.38 -23.35 -11.03
CA LEU A 301 7.55 -21.94 -11.45
C LEU A 301 8.76 -21.27 -10.81
N TYR A 302 9.07 -21.62 -9.55
CA TYR A 302 10.08 -20.93 -8.77
C TYR A 302 11.32 -21.79 -8.54
N ALA A 303 12.49 -21.22 -8.77
CA ALA A 303 13.78 -21.86 -8.53
C ALA A 303 14.11 -21.98 -7.02
N CYS A 304 13.63 -21.03 -6.20
CA CYS A 304 13.70 -21.08 -4.73
C CYS A 304 12.65 -20.13 -4.12
N ALA A 305 12.39 -20.35 -2.83
CA ALA A 305 11.42 -19.57 -2.06
C ALA A 305 11.97 -19.22 -0.67
N ILE A 306 11.62 -18.03 -0.17
CA ILE A 306 11.96 -17.60 1.18
C ILE A 306 10.66 -17.14 1.85
N ASP A 307 10.21 -17.93 2.81
CA ASP A 307 9.08 -17.57 3.67
C ASP A 307 9.60 -16.82 4.91
N TYR A 308 9.12 -15.60 5.10
CA TYR A 308 9.40 -14.82 6.30
C TYR A 308 8.12 -14.62 7.11
N VAL A 309 8.01 -15.31 8.23
CA VAL A 309 6.87 -15.27 9.18
C VAL A 309 5.52 -15.46 8.50
N GLY A 310 5.42 -16.36 7.53
CA GLY A 310 4.23 -16.57 6.71
C GLY A 310 3.20 -17.49 7.36
N VAL A 311 1.93 -17.21 7.10
CA VAL A 311 0.82 -18.10 7.51
C VAL A 311 0.91 -19.41 6.73
N SER A 312 1.18 -20.52 7.39
CA SER A 312 1.29 -21.84 6.74
C SER A 312 0.00 -22.66 6.78
N ASN A 313 -0.89 -22.39 7.74
CA ASN A 313 -2.16 -23.09 7.91
C ASN A 313 -3.27 -22.10 8.31
N LEU A 314 -4.29 -21.97 7.46
CA LEU A 314 -5.40 -21.03 7.66
C LEU A 314 -6.29 -21.39 8.85
N PHE A 315 -6.40 -22.68 9.22
CA PHE A 315 -7.17 -23.08 10.41
C PHE A 315 -6.47 -22.61 11.69
N SER A 316 -5.19 -22.94 11.86
CA SER A 316 -4.44 -22.51 13.04
C SER A 316 -4.32 -20.99 13.11
N PHE A 317 -4.19 -20.30 11.97
CA PHE A 317 -4.21 -18.84 11.92
C PHE A 317 -5.50 -18.27 12.49
N LEU A 318 -6.67 -18.79 12.12
CA LEU A 318 -7.97 -18.33 12.58
C LEU A 318 -8.24 -18.74 14.05
N GLU A 319 -7.76 -19.90 14.48
CA GLU A 319 -7.88 -20.38 15.87
C GLU A 319 -7.00 -19.59 16.85
N THR A 320 -5.84 -19.14 16.42
CA THR A 320 -4.84 -18.45 17.24
C THR A 320 -4.93 -16.93 17.17
N ILE A 321 -6.04 -16.39 16.67
CA ILE A 321 -6.30 -14.94 16.66
C ILE A 321 -6.16 -14.38 18.09
N PRO A 322 -5.26 -13.38 18.29
CA PRO A 322 -5.02 -12.82 19.61
C PRO A 322 -6.31 -12.23 20.23
N PRO A 323 -6.42 -12.21 21.57
CA PRO A 323 -7.62 -11.72 22.25
C PRO A 323 -8.06 -10.30 21.83
N TYR A 324 -7.10 -9.44 21.46
CA TYR A 324 -7.39 -8.07 21.00
C TYR A 324 -7.95 -8.00 19.58
N TRP A 325 -7.94 -9.11 18.82
CA TRP A 325 -8.58 -9.23 17.49
C TRP A 325 -9.94 -9.96 17.54
N LYS A 326 -10.27 -10.63 18.65
CA LYS A 326 -11.53 -11.37 18.76
C LYS A 326 -12.80 -10.58 18.39
N PRO A 327 -12.91 -9.26 18.69
CA PRO A 327 -14.05 -8.47 18.24
C PRO A 327 -14.19 -8.38 16.70
N MET A 328 -13.11 -8.69 15.97
CA MET A 328 -13.07 -8.68 14.50
C MET A 328 -13.14 -10.09 13.89
N LEU A 329 -13.46 -11.13 14.67
CA LEU A 329 -13.44 -12.52 14.21
C LEU A 329 -14.42 -12.75 13.05
N ASP A 330 -15.63 -12.20 13.12
CA ASP A 330 -16.63 -12.32 12.05
C ASP A 330 -16.13 -11.67 10.75
N MET A 331 -15.43 -10.55 10.86
CA MET A 331 -14.74 -9.91 9.73
C MET A 331 -13.67 -10.84 9.14
N MET A 332 -12.84 -11.47 9.98
CA MET A 332 -11.82 -12.42 9.53
C MET A 332 -12.44 -13.63 8.84
N TYR A 333 -13.58 -14.13 9.33
CA TYR A 333 -14.30 -15.23 8.67
C TYR A 333 -14.84 -14.83 7.30
N GLU A 334 -15.29 -13.60 7.12
CA GLU A 334 -15.73 -13.10 5.82
C GLU A 334 -14.54 -12.90 4.87
N MET A 335 -13.44 -12.34 5.37
CA MET A 335 -12.29 -11.97 4.56
C MET A 335 -11.39 -13.15 4.19
N VAL A 336 -11.23 -14.14 5.07
CA VAL A 336 -10.34 -15.30 4.88
C VAL A 336 -11.14 -16.56 4.57
N GLY A 337 -12.16 -16.85 5.39
CA GLY A 337 -13.00 -18.02 5.31
C GLY A 337 -13.43 -18.51 6.71
N ASN A 338 -14.60 -19.10 6.79
CA ASN A 338 -15.15 -19.64 8.03
C ASN A 338 -14.73 -21.12 8.19
N PRO A 339 -14.04 -21.52 9.29
CA PRO A 339 -13.57 -22.90 9.47
C PRO A 339 -14.65 -23.98 9.41
N GLU A 340 -15.90 -23.63 9.77
CA GLU A 340 -17.03 -24.59 9.73
C GLU A 340 -17.67 -24.67 8.34
N LYS A 341 -17.78 -23.53 7.62
CA LYS A 341 -18.50 -23.43 6.35
C LYS A 341 -17.58 -23.64 5.15
N ASP A 342 -16.33 -23.19 5.24
CA ASP A 342 -15.38 -23.10 4.14
C ASP A 342 -14.19 -24.06 4.35
N ALA A 343 -14.38 -25.15 5.14
CA ALA A 343 -13.32 -26.06 5.55
C ALA A 343 -12.51 -26.67 4.39
N GLU A 344 -13.16 -27.02 3.28
CA GLU A 344 -12.50 -27.56 2.09
C GLU A 344 -11.60 -26.51 1.43
N MET A 345 -12.12 -25.32 1.21
CA MET A 345 -11.37 -24.18 0.65
C MET A 345 -10.18 -23.82 1.52
N LEU A 346 -10.35 -23.75 2.86
CA LEU A 346 -9.26 -23.46 3.80
C LEU A 346 -8.20 -24.55 3.78
N ARG A 347 -8.60 -25.85 3.65
CA ARG A 347 -7.66 -26.97 3.57
C ARG A 347 -6.83 -26.91 2.28
N GLU A 348 -7.47 -26.70 1.14
CA GLU A 348 -6.81 -26.62 -0.17
C GLU A 348 -5.81 -25.43 -0.23
N ASN A 349 -6.10 -24.35 0.48
CA ASN A 349 -5.28 -23.14 0.49
C ASN A 349 -4.43 -22.97 1.76
N SER A 350 -4.21 -24.05 2.52
CA SER A 350 -3.27 -24.12 3.63
C SER A 350 -1.98 -24.81 3.19
N PRO A 351 -0.87 -24.09 2.97
CA PRO A 351 0.38 -24.67 2.47
C PRO A 351 0.89 -25.86 3.28
N ALA A 352 0.81 -25.79 4.62
CA ALA A 352 1.25 -26.87 5.49
C ALA A 352 0.46 -28.18 5.30
N LEU A 353 -0.80 -28.10 4.86
CA LEU A 353 -1.66 -29.25 4.61
C LEU A 353 -1.51 -29.82 3.19
N ASN A 354 -0.66 -29.19 2.37
CA ASN A 354 -0.38 -29.56 0.98
C ASN A 354 1.14 -29.56 0.70
N ALA A 355 1.95 -29.71 1.75
CA ALA A 355 3.42 -29.59 1.70
C ALA A 355 4.08 -30.64 0.78
N GLU A 356 3.44 -31.80 0.59
CA GLU A 356 3.89 -32.86 -0.32
C GLU A 356 3.95 -32.43 -1.80
N ARG A 357 3.26 -31.34 -2.17
CA ARG A 357 3.29 -30.78 -3.52
C ARG A 357 4.52 -29.90 -3.76
N ILE A 358 5.20 -29.47 -2.72
CA ILE A 358 6.35 -28.56 -2.80
C ILE A 358 7.56 -29.30 -3.37
N LYS A 359 8.11 -28.77 -4.47
CA LYS A 359 9.36 -29.23 -5.08
C LYS A 359 10.47 -28.18 -4.94
N THR A 360 10.08 -26.93 -4.76
CA THR A 360 10.97 -25.77 -4.71
C THR A 360 11.80 -25.75 -3.43
N PRO A 361 13.12 -25.55 -3.49
CA PRO A 361 13.94 -25.29 -2.29
C PRO A 361 13.38 -24.12 -1.49
N LEU A 362 13.13 -24.35 -0.21
CA LEU A 362 12.45 -23.41 0.67
C LEU A 362 13.32 -23.06 1.89
N LEU A 363 13.51 -21.78 2.17
CA LEU A 363 14.00 -21.25 3.43
C LEU A 363 12.82 -20.69 4.23
N VAL A 364 12.65 -21.18 5.46
CA VAL A 364 11.63 -20.67 6.40
C VAL A 364 12.34 -19.88 7.50
N VAL A 365 11.86 -18.65 7.72
CA VAL A 365 12.35 -17.76 8.78
C VAL A 365 11.18 -17.41 9.68
N GLN A 366 11.21 -17.85 10.95
CA GLN A 366 10.11 -17.69 11.89
C GLN A 366 10.59 -17.21 13.25
N GLY A 367 9.83 -16.30 13.84
CA GLY A 367 10.06 -15.82 15.21
C GLY A 367 9.44 -16.76 16.24
N ALA A 368 10.23 -17.25 17.19
CA ALA A 368 9.75 -18.17 18.22
C ALA A 368 8.66 -17.58 19.14
N ASN A 369 8.57 -16.27 19.23
CA ASN A 369 7.60 -15.56 20.06
C ASN A 369 6.64 -14.69 19.23
N ASP A 370 6.41 -15.04 17.96
CA ASP A 370 5.46 -14.31 17.12
C ASP A 370 4.03 -14.52 17.64
N PRO A 371 3.32 -13.44 18.06
CA PRO A 371 1.98 -13.56 18.63
C PRO A 371 0.88 -13.69 17.58
N ARG A 372 1.19 -13.53 16.30
CA ARG A 372 0.22 -13.51 15.18
C ARG A 372 0.34 -14.73 14.29
N VAL A 373 1.58 -15.07 13.95
CA VAL A 373 1.90 -16.25 13.14
C VAL A 373 2.71 -17.18 14.01
N ASN A 374 2.07 -18.18 14.57
CA ASN A 374 2.71 -19.12 15.48
C ASN A 374 3.69 -20.02 14.73
N ILE A 375 4.76 -20.43 15.45
CA ILE A 375 5.76 -21.39 14.97
C ILE A 375 5.15 -22.76 14.75
#